data_380b51f9b601ed25ed0a61660acb5f01
#
_entry.id   380b51f9b601ed25ed0a61660acb5f01
#
_cell.length_a   1.000
_cell.length_b   1.000
_cell.length_c   1.000
_cell.angle_alpha   90.00
_cell.angle_beta   90.00
_cell.angle_gamma   90.00
#
_symmetry.space_group_name_H-M   'P 1'
#
loop_
_entity.id
_entity.type
_entity.pdbx_description
1 polymer ?
#
loop_
_entity_poly.entity_id
_entity_poly.type
_entity_poly.pdbx_seq_one_letter_code
_entity_poly.pdbx_strand_id
1 'polypeptide(L)'
;MKHVVLNNGVKMPLLGFGVFQVTDLAECERAVEDALRVGYRLIDTAASYRNEAAVGAAVGNALRNSGLARGDLFITTKLWVADAGYEKTKEAFDRSMKQLGLDVLDLYLIHQPYGDVHGAWRAMQELHRERRIRAIGVSNFHPDRVMDLIVFNEVAPAVNQLEAHPFHQRLATHAFLQEQGVQLEAWAPFAEGKHDIFHNPVLAAIGASHGKTVAQVILRWLLQRGIVVIPKSVRKERMEENFAVFDFELDEAAMGEIAALDTRTSSFFDHRDPAIVKWLGTRR
;
A
#
# COMPACT_ATOMS: atom_id res chain seq x y z
N MET A 1 -5.82 11.17 12.85
CA MET A 1 -5.72 9.99 11.95
C MET A 1 -5.51 8.74 12.81
N LYS A 2 -6.17 7.60 12.47
CA LYS A 2 -5.94 6.32 13.16
C LYS A 2 -4.67 5.65 12.60
N HIS A 3 -3.95 4.91 13.46
CA HIS A 3 -2.69 4.24 13.12
C HIS A 3 -2.74 2.77 13.56
N VAL A 4 -1.97 1.93 12.88
CA VAL A 4 -1.54 0.62 13.37
C VAL A 4 -0.10 0.72 13.89
N VAL A 5 0.27 -0.18 14.79
CA VAL A 5 1.65 -0.34 15.23
C VAL A 5 2.22 -1.58 14.57
N LEU A 6 3.25 -1.40 13.75
CA LEU A 6 3.94 -2.50 13.08
C LEU A 6 4.73 -3.36 14.08
N ASN A 7 5.14 -4.56 13.68
CA ASN A 7 5.88 -5.52 14.53
C ASN A 7 7.21 -4.97 15.07
N ASN A 8 7.75 -3.92 14.46
CA ASN A 8 8.96 -3.22 14.90
C ASN A 8 8.68 -1.92 15.69
N GLY A 9 7.43 -1.67 16.08
CA GLY A 9 7.01 -0.51 16.87
C GLY A 9 6.75 0.78 16.07
N VAL A 10 6.97 0.78 14.77
CA VAL A 10 6.70 1.94 13.91
C VAL A 10 5.18 2.14 13.77
N LYS A 11 4.71 3.38 13.95
CA LYS A 11 3.30 3.73 13.72
C LYS A 11 3.06 4.04 12.25
N MET A 12 2.10 3.34 11.63
CA MET A 12 1.71 3.51 10.24
C MET A 12 0.25 4.00 10.16
N PRO A 13 -0.06 5.08 9.41
CA PRO A 13 -1.45 5.50 9.22
C PRO A 13 -2.30 4.41 8.56
N LEU A 14 -3.54 4.21 9.05
CA LEU A 14 -4.46 3.22 8.49
C LEU A 14 -4.99 3.60 7.12
N LEU A 15 -5.08 4.89 6.81
CA LEU A 15 -5.52 5.41 5.52
C LEU A 15 -4.39 6.20 4.88
N GLY A 16 -3.95 5.75 3.72
CA GLY A 16 -2.93 6.38 2.90
C GLY A 16 -3.45 6.80 1.53
N PHE A 17 -2.55 7.27 0.69
CA PHE A 17 -2.80 7.74 -0.66
C PHE A 17 -1.82 7.09 -1.64
N GLY A 18 -2.33 6.39 -2.64
CA GLY A 18 -1.54 5.74 -3.69
C GLY A 18 -1.44 6.60 -4.94
N VAL A 19 -0.32 6.47 -5.68
CA VAL A 19 -0.08 7.19 -6.94
C VAL A 19 0.16 6.28 -8.15
N PHE A 20 -0.20 5.00 -8.05
CA PHE A 20 -0.10 4.09 -9.20
C PHE A 20 -0.92 4.60 -10.38
N GLN A 21 -0.41 4.49 -11.62
CA GLN A 21 -1.01 4.97 -12.87
C GLN A 21 -1.18 6.50 -12.97
N VAL A 22 -0.57 7.30 -12.11
CA VAL A 22 -0.46 8.74 -12.32
C VAL A 22 0.88 9.00 -13.02
N THR A 23 0.85 9.02 -14.35
CA THR A 23 2.05 9.06 -15.22
C THR A 23 2.49 10.47 -15.58
N ASP A 24 1.57 11.43 -15.57
CA ASP A 24 1.92 12.86 -15.69
C ASP A 24 2.50 13.34 -14.35
N LEU A 25 3.74 13.82 -14.39
CA LEU A 25 4.47 14.20 -13.18
C LEU A 25 3.88 15.45 -12.50
N ALA A 26 3.38 16.41 -13.27
CA ALA A 26 2.75 17.60 -12.71
C ALA A 26 1.40 17.28 -12.08
N GLU A 27 0.62 16.36 -12.68
CA GLU A 27 -0.61 15.85 -12.08
C GLU A 27 -0.32 15.04 -10.81
N CYS A 28 0.75 14.23 -10.80
CA CYS A 28 1.15 13.46 -9.63
C CYS A 28 1.55 14.37 -8.47
N GLU A 29 2.39 15.37 -8.72
CA GLU A 29 2.81 16.35 -7.72
C GLU A 29 1.59 17.06 -7.12
N ARG A 30 0.70 17.62 -7.97
CA ARG A 30 -0.54 18.27 -7.53
C ARG A 30 -1.44 17.33 -6.71
N ALA A 31 -1.62 16.08 -7.17
CA ALA A 31 -2.47 15.10 -6.47
C ALA A 31 -1.93 14.77 -5.08
N VAL A 32 -0.62 14.60 -4.92
CA VAL A 32 0.02 14.37 -3.61
C VAL A 32 -0.11 15.61 -2.72
N GLU A 33 0.11 16.82 -3.24
CA GLU A 33 -0.10 18.05 -2.47
C GLU A 33 -1.55 18.18 -1.98
N ASP A 34 -2.52 17.92 -2.85
CA ASP A 34 -3.94 17.96 -2.47
C ASP A 34 -4.28 16.89 -1.43
N ALA A 35 -3.77 15.67 -1.56
CA ALA A 35 -3.93 14.63 -0.54
C ALA A 35 -3.34 15.06 0.83
N LEU A 36 -2.15 15.66 0.85
CA LEU A 36 -1.53 16.18 2.08
C LEU A 36 -2.35 17.32 2.69
N ARG A 37 -2.92 18.22 1.86
CA ARG A 37 -3.83 19.30 2.34
C ARG A 37 -5.14 18.76 2.89
N VAL A 38 -5.70 17.69 2.32
CA VAL A 38 -6.89 16.99 2.83
C VAL A 38 -6.63 16.34 4.19
N GLY A 39 -5.40 15.93 4.45
CA GLY A 39 -5.01 15.33 5.74
C GLY A 39 -4.35 13.97 5.64
N TYR A 40 -4.14 13.42 4.44
CA TYR A 40 -3.36 12.19 4.28
C TYR A 40 -1.93 12.38 4.80
N ARG A 41 -1.39 11.33 5.40
CA ARG A 41 -0.02 11.34 5.96
C ARG A 41 0.81 10.14 5.51
N LEU A 42 0.19 9.13 4.91
CA LEU A 42 0.85 8.02 4.23
C LEU A 42 0.72 8.21 2.72
N ILE A 43 1.86 8.22 2.02
CA ILE A 43 1.95 8.29 0.55
C ILE A 43 2.67 7.05 0.05
N ASP A 44 2.05 6.33 -0.87
CA ASP A 44 2.57 5.10 -1.46
C ASP A 44 2.92 5.32 -2.94
N THR A 45 4.19 5.10 -3.27
CA THR A 45 4.71 5.07 -4.64
C THR A 45 5.56 3.82 -4.89
N ALA A 46 6.24 3.73 -6.01
CA ALA A 46 7.20 2.68 -6.34
C ALA A 46 8.17 3.14 -7.44
N ALA A 47 9.38 2.58 -7.46
CA ALA A 47 10.36 2.85 -8.51
C ALA A 47 9.79 2.57 -9.92
N SER A 48 9.00 1.49 -10.08
CA SER A 48 8.35 1.12 -11.35
C SER A 48 7.26 2.08 -11.81
N TYR A 49 6.71 2.94 -10.93
CA TYR A 49 5.71 3.93 -11.31
C TYR A 49 6.32 5.15 -12.01
N ARG A 50 7.65 5.34 -11.85
CA ARG A 50 8.43 6.44 -12.47
C ARG A 50 7.93 7.85 -12.08
N ASN A 51 7.31 7.96 -10.90
CA ASN A 51 6.77 9.22 -10.39
C ASN A 51 7.32 9.62 -9.01
N GLU A 52 8.37 8.92 -8.52
CA GLU A 52 8.99 9.21 -7.21
C GLU A 52 9.47 10.66 -7.09
N ALA A 53 9.99 11.25 -8.19
CA ALA A 53 10.44 12.65 -8.20
C ALA A 53 9.28 13.64 -7.96
N ALA A 54 8.10 13.37 -8.54
CA ALA A 54 6.91 14.19 -8.32
C ALA A 54 6.40 14.06 -6.88
N VAL A 55 6.41 12.83 -6.33
CA VAL A 55 6.09 12.61 -4.90
C VAL A 55 7.08 13.36 -4.01
N GLY A 56 8.39 13.28 -4.30
CA GLY A 56 9.44 13.99 -3.56
C GLY A 56 9.25 15.51 -3.60
N ALA A 57 8.93 16.08 -4.77
CA ALA A 57 8.65 17.51 -4.93
C ALA A 57 7.46 17.94 -4.08
N ALA A 58 6.34 17.22 -4.14
CA ALA A 58 5.14 17.50 -3.35
C ALA A 58 5.39 17.42 -1.84
N VAL A 59 6.10 16.37 -1.39
CA VAL A 59 6.50 16.21 0.02
C VAL A 59 7.40 17.39 0.45
N GLY A 60 8.42 17.71 -0.34
CA GLY A 60 9.32 18.84 -0.07
C GLY A 60 8.57 20.18 0.01
N ASN A 61 7.61 20.41 -0.89
CA ASN A 61 6.74 21.60 -0.86
C ASN A 61 5.88 21.63 0.42
N ALA A 62 5.29 20.51 0.81
CA ALA A 62 4.48 20.42 2.02
C ALA A 62 5.33 20.71 3.29
N LEU A 63 6.51 20.14 3.40
CA LEU A 63 7.41 20.36 4.53
C LEU A 63 7.85 21.82 4.66
N ARG A 64 8.04 22.53 3.54
CA ARG A 64 8.43 23.95 3.54
C ARG A 64 7.27 24.90 3.85
N ASN A 65 6.05 24.56 3.39
CA ASN A 65 4.98 25.56 3.29
C ASN A 65 3.73 25.27 4.14
N SER A 66 3.59 24.05 4.72
CA SER A 66 2.37 23.67 5.45
C SER A 66 2.55 23.47 6.96
N GLY A 67 3.75 23.70 7.49
CA GLY A 67 4.07 23.47 8.91
C GLY A 67 4.16 21.99 9.30
N LEU A 68 4.12 21.06 8.33
CA LEU A 68 4.34 19.64 8.58
C LEU A 68 5.82 19.36 8.85
N ALA A 69 6.09 18.54 9.86
CA ALA A 69 7.41 17.96 10.07
C ALA A 69 7.58 16.65 9.28
N ARG A 70 8.82 16.26 8.95
CA ARG A 70 9.09 14.98 8.26
C ARG A 70 8.51 13.78 9.03
N GLY A 71 8.55 13.84 10.37
CA GLY A 71 8.00 12.81 11.25
C GLY A 71 6.47 12.67 11.23
N ASP A 72 5.75 13.63 10.69
CA ASP A 72 4.30 13.58 10.50
C ASP A 72 3.91 12.74 9.27
N LEU A 73 4.87 12.49 8.37
CA LEU A 73 4.64 11.79 7.11
C LEU A 73 5.19 10.36 7.16
N PHE A 74 4.51 9.48 6.43
CA PHE A 74 4.89 8.10 6.22
C PHE A 74 4.97 7.85 4.71
N ILE A 75 6.18 7.66 4.19
CA ILE A 75 6.44 7.52 2.76
C ILE A 75 6.86 6.08 2.46
N THR A 76 6.16 5.45 1.52
CA THR A 76 6.46 4.10 1.03
C THR A 76 6.93 4.16 -0.41
N THR A 77 8.01 3.45 -0.72
CA THR A 77 8.36 3.08 -2.09
C THR A 77 8.73 1.60 -2.19
N LYS A 78 8.93 1.09 -3.41
CA LYS A 78 9.07 -0.35 -3.67
C LYS A 78 10.21 -0.64 -4.63
N LEU A 79 10.98 -1.68 -4.30
CA LEU A 79 12.03 -2.25 -5.14
C LEU A 79 11.42 -2.98 -6.33
N TRP A 80 11.80 -2.62 -7.55
CA TRP A 80 11.34 -3.35 -8.72
C TRP A 80 12.10 -4.67 -8.91
N VAL A 81 11.46 -5.66 -9.53
CA VAL A 81 11.99 -7.02 -9.72
C VAL A 81 13.33 -7.05 -10.48
N ALA A 82 13.57 -6.14 -11.42
CA ALA A 82 14.81 -6.06 -12.18
C ALA A 82 16.03 -5.69 -11.33
N ASP A 83 15.79 -5.05 -10.19
CA ASP A 83 16.81 -4.63 -9.22
C ASP A 83 16.90 -5.59 -8.01
N ALA A 84 16.20 -6.73 -8.03
CA ALA A 84 16.27 -7.72 -6.96
C ALA A 84 17.66 -8.35 -6.88
N GLY A 85 18.26 -8.39 -5.67
CA GLY A 85 19.62 -8.87 -5.37
C GLY A 85 20.34 -7.91 -4.43
N TYR A 86 21.37 -8.37 -3.74
CA TYR A 86 21.98 -7.63 -2.64
C TYR A 86 22.51 -6.25 -3.06
N GLU A 87 23.46 -6.19 -4.01
CA GLU A 87 24.08 -4.91 -4.45
C GLU A 87 23.06 -4.04 -5.22
N LYS A 88 22.32 -4.64 -6.14
CA LYS A 88 21.33 -3.92 -6.95
C LYS A 88 20.26 -3.26 -6.10
N THR A 89 19.84 -3.91 -5.02
CA THR A 89 18.83 -3.34 -4.11
C THR A 89 19.35 -2.08 -3.41
N LYS A 90 20.63 -2.06 -2.99
CA LYS A 90 21.25 -0.87 -2.38
C LYS A 90 21.33 0.28 -3.39
N GLU A 91 21.78 -0.01 -4.62
CA GLU A 91 21.80 0.99 -5.69
C GLU A 91 20.40 1.51 -6.05
N ALA A 92 19.39 0.62 -6.12
CA ALA A 92 18.00 1.00 -6.39
C ALA A 92 17.43 1.88 -5.26
N PHE A 93 17.72 1.52 -4.01
CA PHE A 93 17.34 2.32 -2.87
C PHE A 93 17.93 3.74 -2.93
N ASP A 94 19.23 3.86 -3.23
CA ASP A 94 19.89 5.17 -3.37
C ASP A 94 19.27 6.01 -4.50
N ARG A 95 18.91 5.38 -5.64
CA ARG A 95 18.17 6.05 -6.71
C ARG A 95 16.81 6.56 -6.25
N SER A 96 16.03 5.73 -5.55
CA SER A 96 14.73 6.11 -5.01
C SER A 96 14.83 7.25 -4.00
N MET A 97 15.79 7.18 -3.07
CA MET A 97 16.02 8.24 -2.07
C MET A 97 16.39 9.57 -2.71
N LYS A 98 17.21 9.54 -3.77
CA LYS A 98 17.54 10.73 -4.56
C LYS A 98 16.32 11.33 -5.25
N GLN A 99 15.45 10.49 -5.83
CA GLN A 99 14.21 10.93 -6.48
C GLN A 99 13.22 11.54 -5.47
N LEU A 100 13.06 10.87 -4.33
CA LEU A 100 12.16 11.32 -3.26
C LEU A 100 12.70 12.54 -2.49
N GLY A 101 14.01 12.81 -2.57
CA GLY A 101 14.66 13.90 -1.80
C GLY A 101 14.58 13.67 -0.29
N LEU A 102 14.71 12.43 0.16
CA LEU A 102 14.59 12.04 1.57
C LEU A 102 15.90 11.45 2.09
N ASP A 103 16.20 11.68 3.38
CA ASP A 103 17.33 11.05 4.08
C ASP A 103 16.95 9.68 4.66
N VAL A 104 15.69 9.53 5.12
CA VAL A 104 15.15 8.32 5.73
C VAL A 104 13.80 7.97 5.10
N LEU A 105 13.63 6.70 4.72
CA LEU A 105 12.38 6.15 4.21
C LEU A 105 11.58 5.49 5.34
N ASP A 106 10.25 5.62 5.32
CA ASP A 106 9.41 4.99 6.35
C ASP A 106 9.16 3.52 6.08
N LEU A 107 8.87 3.14 4.83
CA LEU A 107 8.64 1.75 4.44
C LEU A 107 9.23 1.47 3.04
N TYR A 108 10.07 0.43 2.96
CA TYR A 108 10.58 -0.09 1.70
C TYR A 108 10.04 -1.50 1.46
N LEU A 109 9.40 -1.74 0.31
CA LEU A 109 8.80 -3.03 -0.04
C LEU A 109 9.54 -3.71 -1.18
N ILE A 110 9.72 -5.03 -1.13
CA ILE A 110 9.96 -5.82 -2.34
C ILE A 110 8.63 -5.88 -3.10
N HIS A 111 8.59 -5.31 -4.32
CA HIS A 111 7.35 -5.11 -5.07
C HIS A 111 6.74 -6.41 -5.60
N GLN A 112 7.57 -7.39 -5.99
CA GLN A 112 7.14 -8.66 -6.56
C GLN A 112 7.93 -9.82 -5.95
N PRO A 113 7.32 -11.00 -5.74
CA PRO A 113 7.95 -12.16 -5.09
C PRO A 113 8.90 -12.93 -6.02
N TYR A 114 9.67 -12.23 -6.88
CA TYR A 114 10.50 -12.85 -7.92
C TYR A 114 11.96 -12.38 -7.87
N GLY A 115 12.83 -13.15 -8.54
CA GLY A 115 14.25 -12.86 -8.59
C GLY A 115 14.99 -13.26 -7.32
N ASP A 116 16.11 -12.59 -7.03
CA ASP A 116 16.90 -12.82 -5.82
C ASP A 116 16.28 -12.07 -4.62
N VAL A 117 15.13 -12.58 -4.17
CA VAL A 117 14.36 -12.03 -3.03
C VAL A 117 15.20 -12.04 -1.75
N HIS A 118 15.92 -13.13 -1.45
CA HIS A 118 16.74 -13.22 -0.23
C HIS A 118 17.95 -12.30 -0.25
N GLY A 119 18.58 -12.09 -1.42
CA GLY A 119 19.63 -11.09 -1.58
C GLY A 119 19.10 -9.68 -1.36
N ALA A 120 17.95 -9.35 -1.95
CA ALA A 120 17.27 -8.09 -1.74
C ALA A 120 16.89 -7.88 -0.27
N TRP A 121 16.35 -8.91 0.38
CA TRP A 121 15.96 -8.82 1.80
C TRP A 121 17.15 -8.56 2.71
N ARG A 122 18.29 -9.24 2.50
CA ARG A 122 19.53 -8.99 3.26
C ARG A 122 20.01 -7.55 3.11
N ALA A 123 19.97 -6.99 1.90
CA ALA A 123 20.29 -5.58 1.68
C ALA A 123 19.34 -4.64 2.44
N MET A 124 18.04 -4.93 2.39
CA MET A 124 17.03 -4.13 3.12
C MET A 124 17.22 -4.22 4.63
N GLN A 125 17.58 -5.38 5.19
CA GLN A 125 17.91 -5.53 6.60
C GLN A 125 19.14 -4.69 7.01
N GLU A 126 20.16 -4.61 6.16
CA GLU A 126 21.33 -3.74 6.39
C GLU A 126 20.93 -2.27 6.41
N LEU A 127 20.22 -1.79 5.37
CA LEU A 127 19.71 -0.43 5.29
C LEU A 127 18.80 -0.07 6.50
N HIS A 128 18.04 -1.04 6.98
CA HIS A 128 17.22 -0.88 8.19
C HIS A 128 18.09 -0.77 9.46
N ARG A 129 19.13 -1.58 9.62
CA ARG A 129 20.09 -1.48 10.73
C ARG A 129 20.86 -0.14 10.71
N GLU A 130 21.16 0.36 9.53
CA GLU A 130 21.76 1.70 9.31
C GLU A 130 20.77 2.85 9.57
N ARG A 131 19.50 2.55 9.89
CA ARG A 131 18.42 3.51 10.11
C ARG A 131 18.08 4.39 8.90
N ARG A 132 18.43 3.93 7.71
CA ARG A 132 18.03 4.54 6.44
C ARG A 132 16.59 4.21 6.07
N ILE A 133 16.05 3.10 6.60
CA ILE A 133 14.68 2.63 6.44
C ILE A 133 14.10 2.36 7.83
N ARG A 134 12.89 2.86 8.12
CA ARG A 134 12.22 2.64 9.41
C ARG A 134 11.53 1.28 9.49
N ALA A 135 10.96 0.79 8.38
CA ALA A 135 10.31 -0.51 8.29
C ALA A 135 10.56 -1.14 6.92
N ILE A 136 10.73 -2.46 6.86
CA ILE A 136 10.88 -3.22 5.64
C ILE A 136 9.73 -4.21 5.48
N GLY A 137 9.30 -4.45 4.25
CA GLY A 137 8.18 -5.32 3.96
C GLY A 137 8.20 -5.84 2.54
N VAL A 138 7.09 -6.45 2.17
CA VAL A 138 6.92 -7.10 0.87
C VAL A 138 5.58 -6.73 0.24
N SER A 139 5.43 -7.00 -1.05
CA SER A 139 4.17 -6.85 -1.76
C SER A 139 3.93 -8.08 -2.64
N ASN A 140 2.69 -8.56 -2.71
CA ASN A 140 2.26 -9.70 -3.51
C ASN A 140 2.84 -11.07 -3.07
N PHE A 141 3.31 -11.17 -1.83
CA PHE A 141 3.83 -12.43 -1.29
C PHE A 141 2.69 -13.29 -0.75
N HIS A 142 2.62 -14.54 -1.21
CA HIS A 142 1.75 -15.56 -0.62
C HIS A 142 2.29 -16.02 0.76
N PRO A 143 1.44 -16.66 1.59
CA PRO A 143 1.83 -17.06 2.95
C PRO A 143 3.12 -17.88 3.04
N ASP A 144 3.34 -18.83 2.13
CA ASP A 144 4.54 -19.65 2.03
C ASP A 144 5.81 -18.78 1.79
N ARG A 145 5.71 -17.76 0.94
CA ARG A 145 6.82 -16.85 0.63
C ARG A 145 7.12 -15.86 1.78
N VAL A 146 6.07 -15.47 2.53
CA VAL A 146 6.25 -14.67 3.75
C VAL A 146 6.93 -15.52 4.83
N MET A 147 6.48 -16.77 5.01
CA MET A 147 7.08 -17.68 5.99
C MET A 147 8.54 -18.01 5.65
N ASP A 148 8.87 -18.19 4.37
CA ASP A 148 10.24 -18.39 3.89
C ASP A 148 11.16 -17.22 4.31
N LEU A 149 10.70 -15.97 4.19
CA LEU A 149 11.45 -14.81 4.67
C LEU A 149 11.58 -14.80 6.21
N ILE A 150 10.53 -15.15 6.94
CA ILE A 150 10.54 -15.16 8.42
C ILE A 150 11.51 -16.21 8.96
N VAL A 151 11.53 -17.40 8.36
CA VAL A 151 12.36 -18.53 8.85
C VAL A 151 13.84 -18.33 8.54
N PHE A 152 14.16 -17.77 7.37
CA PHE A 152 15.55 -17.72 6.88
C PHE A 152 16.23 -16.36 7.01
N ASN A 153 15.59 -15.38 7.70
CA ASN A 153 16.17 -14.06 7.90
C ASN A 153 15.94 -13.56 9.34
N GLU A 154 16.75 -12.57 9.75
CA GLU A 154 16.71 -12.02 11.11
C GLU A 154 15.51 -11.11 11.38
N VAL A 155 15.07 -10.38 10.35
CA VAL A 155 13.97 -9.41 10.43
C VAL A 155 12.79 -9.93 9.64
N ALA A 156 11.64 -10.11 10.31
CA ALA A 156 10.38 -10.44 9.65
C ALA A 156 9.82 -9.23 8.87
N PRO A 157 9.09 -9.45 7.76
CA PRO A 157 8.37 -8.37 7.10
C PRO A 157 7.42 -7.64 8.06
N ALA A 158 7.45 -6.31 8.06
CA ALA A 158 6.52 -5.52 8.85
C ALA A 158 5.15 -5.37 8.15
N VAL A 159 5.16 -5.36 6.81
CA VAL A 159 3.99 -5.18 5.96
C VAL A 159 4.02 -6.18 4.81
N ASN A 160 2.85 -6.70 4.43
CA ASN A 160 2.63 -7.33 3.13
C ASN A 160 1.50 -6.59 2.40
N GLN A 161 1.84 -5.91 1.30
CA GLN A 161 0.89 -5.14 0.51
C GLN A 161 0.27 -6.03 -0.58
N LEU A 162 -1.03 -6.28 -0.50
CA LEU A 162 -1.76 -7.23 -1.36
C LEU A 162 -2.98 -6.59 -2.01
N GLU A 163 -3.42 -7.14 -3.16
CA GLU A 163 -4.78 -6.92 -3.65
C GLU A 163 -5.80 -7.29 -2.58
N ALA A 164 -6.62 -6.33 -2.15
CA ALA A 164 -7.73 -6.62 -1.24
C ALA A 164 -8.89 -5.65 -1.45
N HIS A 165 -10.06 -6.20 -1.75
CA HIS A 165 -11.32 -5.48 -2.00
C HIS A 165 -12.50 -6.45 -1.76
N PRO A 166 -13.79 -6.00 -1.79
CA PRO A 166 -14.93 -6.85 -1.48
C PRO A 166 -15.02 -8.17 -2.25
N PHE A 167 -14.53 -8.21 -3.49
CA PHE A 167 -14.56 -9.43 -4.31
C PHE A 167 -13.33 -10.33 -4.15
N HIS A 168 -12.28 -9.83 -3.46
CA HIS A 168 -11.07 -10.60 -3.15
C HIS A 168 -10.56 -10.24 -1.76
N GLN A 169 -11.15 -10.87 -0.73
CA GLN A 169 -11.07 -10.39 0.65
C GLN A 169 -9.84 -10.88 1.42
N ARG A 170 -9.10 -11.85 0.87
CA ARG A 170 -7.86 -12.37 1.48
C ARG A 170 -8.03 -12.93 2.90
N LEU A 171 -9.18 -13.48 3.27
CA LEU A 171 -9.49 -13.87 4.64
C LEU A 171 -8.42 -14.77 5.27
N ALA A 172 -8.09 -15.90 4.63
CA ALA A 172 -7.08 -16.85 5.14
C ALA A 172 -5.66 -16.22 5.17
N THR A 173 -5.30 -15.44 4.15
CA THR A 173 -4.01 -14.75 4.12
C THR A 173 -3.93 -13.68 5.21
N HIS A 174 -5.02 -12.94 5.45
CA HIS A 174 -5.07 -11.92 6.51
C HIS A 174 -4.91 -12.55 7.89
N ALA A 175 -5.63 -13.63 8.18
CA ALA A 175 -5.49 -14.37 9.44
C ALA A 175 -4.05 -14.86 9.66
N PHE A 176 -3.44 -15.47 8.62
CA PHE A 176 -2.04 -15.88 8.67
C PHE A 176 -1.10 -14.70 8.96
N LEU A 177 -1.25 -13.57 8.27
CA LEU A 177 -0.40 -12.40 8.48
C LEU A 177 -0.55 -11.84 9.90
N GLN A 178 -1.77 -11.81 10.45
CA GLN A 178 -2.02 -11.40 11.83
C GLN A 178 -1.31 -12.31 12.83
N GLU A 179 -1.35 -13.64 12.65
CA GLU A 179 -0.63 -14.60 13.48
C GLU A 179 0.89 -14.38 13.44
N GLN A 180 1.43 -13.94 12.31
CA GLN A 180 2.86 -13.66 12.15
C GLN A 180 3.24 -12.22 12.52
N GLY A 181 2.30 -11.39 12.96
CA GLY A 181 2.54 -9.97 13.27
C GLY A 181 2.88 -9.12 12.04
N VAL A 182 2.47 -9.54 10.84
CA VAL A 182 2.69 -8.82 9.58
C VAL A 182 1.43 -8.04 9.21
N GLN A 183 1.56 -6.73 9.03
CA GLN A 183 0.43 -5.88 8.67
C GLN A 183 0.02 -6.09 7.20
N LEU A 184 -1.27 -6.37 6.97
CA LEU A 184 -1.85 -6.32 5.62
C LEU A 184 -2.10 -4.87 5.21
N GLU A 185 -1.60 -4.49 4.03
CA GLU A 185 -1.94 -3.25 3.34
C GLU A 185 -2.64 -3.58 2.01
N ALA A 186 -3.76 -2.92 1.72
CA ALA A 186 -4.59 -3.19 0.55
C ALA A 186 -4.25 -2.24 -0.61
N TRP A 187 -3.73 -2.78 -1.71
CA TRP A 187 -3.74 -2.09 -2.99
C TRP A 187 -5.03 -2.40 -3.76
N ALA A 188 -5.42 -1.52 -4.69
CA ALA A 188 -6.66 -1.54 -5.46
C ALA A 188 -7.92 -1.81 -4.61
N PRO A 189 -8.18 -1.04 -3.53
CA PRO A 189 -9.35 -1.25 -2.68
C PRO A 189 -10.68 -1.19 -3.44
N PHE A 190 -10.69 -0.52 -4.59
CA PHE A 190 -11.84 -0.41 -5.49
C PHE A 190 -11.76 -1.33 -6.73
N ALA A 191 -10.88 -2.36 -6.73
CA ALA A 191 -10.67 -3.25 -7.87
C ALA A 191 -10.43 -2.50 -9.21
N GLU A 192 -9.90 -1.26 -9.17
CA GLU A 192 -9.78 -0.34 -10.32
C GLU A 192 -11.10 -0.13 -11.09
N GLY A 193 -12.23 -0.19 -10.41
CA GLY A 193 -13.56 -0.05 -11.01
C GLY A 193 -14.09 -1.29 -11.72
N LYS A 194 -13.34 -2.39 -11.73
CA LYS A 194 -13.76 -3.66 -12.34
C LYS A 194 -15.00 -4.24 -11.64
N HIS A 195 -15.69 -5.13 -12.35
CA HIS A 195 -16.89 -5.82 -11.87
C HIS A 195 -18.00 -4.86 -11.45
N ASP A 196 -18.03 -3.66 -12.02
CA ASP A 196 -19.00 -2.60 -11.72
C ASP A 196 -19.14 -2.32 -10.20
N ILE A 197 -18.00 -2.36 -9.49
CA ILE A 197 -17.95 -2.32 -8.02
C ILE A 197 -18.67 -1.11 -7.44
N PHE A 198 -18.64 0.04 -8.10
CA PHE A 198 -19.27 1.27 -7.63
C PHE A 198 -20.80 1.27 -7.75
N HIS A 199 -21.38 0.34 -8.53
CA HIS A 199 -22.82 0.15 -8.67
C HIS A 199 -23.30 -1.19 -8.10
N ASN A 200 -22.45 -1.88 -7.33
CA ASN A 200 -22.84 -3.12 -6.66
C ASN A 200 -24.00 -2.86 -5.71
N PRO A 201 -25.14 -3.58 -5.86
CA PRO A 201 -26.37 -3.26 -5.13
C PRO A 201 -26.24 -3.43 -3.60
N VAL A 202 -25.44 -4.39 -3.13
CA VAL A 202 -25.20 -4.63 -1.70
C VAL A 202 -24.43 -3.44 -1.12
N LEU A 203 -23.32 -3.06 -1.76
CA LEU A 203 -22.50 -1.93 -1.31
C LEU A 203 -23.26 -0.60 -1.37
N ALA A 204 -24.10 -0.42 -2.40
CA ALA A 204 -24.93 0.78 -2.55
C ALA A 204 -26.03 0.86 -1.47
N ALA A 205 -26.69 -0.26 -1.14
CA ALA A 205 -27.68 -0.30 -0.07
C ALA A 205 -27.08 0.02 1.29
N ILE A 206 -25.92 -0.57 1.61
CA ILE A 206 -25.17 -0.26 2.83
C ILE A 206 -24.77 1.24 2.85
N GLY A 207 -24.27 1.77 1.73
CA GLY A 207 -23.93 3.18 1.63
C GLY A 207 -25.12 4.09 1.89
N ALA A 208 -26.27 3.79 1.27
CA ALA A 208 -27.50 4.57 1.45
C ALA A 208 -27.97 4.62 2.91
N SER A 209 -27.87 3.50 3.66
CA SER A 209 -28.28 3.45 5.07
C SER A 209 -27.40 4.32 5.98
N HIS A 210 -26.17 4.62 5.57
CA HIS A 210 -25.23 5.46 6.31
C HIS A 210 -25.07 6.88 5.72
N GLY A 211 -25.75 7.21 4.61
CA GLY A 211 -25.51 8.45 3.86
C GLY A 211 -24.09 8.55 3.30
N LYS A 212 -23.52 7.41 2.88
CA LYS A 212 -22.15 7.27 2.40
C LYS A 212 -22.11 6.69 0.99
N THR A 213 -21.02 6.96 0.27
CA THR A 213 -20.79 6.37 -1.05
C THR A 213 -20.27 4.93 -0.94
N VAL A 214 -20.37 4.18 -2.03
CA VAL A 214 -19.77 2.83 -2.13
C VAL A 214 -18.27 2.85 -1.83
N ALA A 215 -17.55 3.88 -2.29
CA ALA A 215 -16.13 4.04 -2.01
C ALA A 215 -15.86 4.15 -0.50
N GLN A 216 -16.66 4.97 0.21
CA GLN A 216 -16.54 5.11 1.66
C GLN A 216 -16.87 3.80 2.40
N VAL A 217 -17.89 3.07 1.96
CA VAL A 217 -18.24 1.75 2.53
C VAL A 217 -17.07 0.77 2.40
N ILE A 218 -16.48 0.66 1.21
CA ILE A 218 -15.34 -0.24 0.97
C ILE A 218 -14.14 0.13 1.84
N LEU A 219 -13.79 1.41 1.90
CA LEU A 219 -12.68 1.87 2.73
C LEU A 219 -12.95 1.61 4.21
N ARG A 220 -14.16 1.93 4.69
CA ARG A 220 -14.53 1.69 6.08
C ARG A 220 -14.48 0.21 6.43
N TRP A 221 -14.97 -0.66 5.56
CA TRP A 221 -14.92 -2.11 5.72
C TRP A 221 -13.47 -2.63 5.87
N LEU A 222 -12.54 -2.17 5.01
CA LEU A 222 -11.13 -2.54 5.13
C LEU A 222 -10.51 -2.03 6.44
N LEU A 223 -10.78 -0.77 6.78
CA LEU A 223 -10.28 -0.15 8.02
C LEU A 223 -10.80 -0.84 9.28
N GLN A 224 -12.08 -1.28 9.31
CA GLN A 224 -12.64 -2.03 10.45
C GLN A 224 -12.02 -3.42 10.61
N ARG A 225 -11.50 -4.00 9.53
CA ARG A 225 -10.72 -5.24 9.56
C ARG A 225 -9.27 -5.02 9.99
N GLY A 226 -8.86 -3.78 10.32
CA GLY A 226 -7.47 -3.45 10.66
C GLY A 226 -6.52 -3.46 9.48
N ILE A 227 -7.03 -3.36 8.24
CA ILE A 227 -6.24 -3.34 7.01
C ILE A 227 -5.89 -1.91 6.66
N VAL A 228 -4.60 -1.62 6.41
CA VAL A 228 -4.16 -0.34 5.86
C VAL A 228 -4.62 -0.24 4.41
N VAL A 229 -5.10 0.93 3.99
CA VAL A 229 -5.63 1.12 2.63
C VAL A 229 -5.02 2.33 1.94
N ILE A 230 -4.74 2.21 0.65
CA ILE A 230 -4.11 3.24 -0.19
C ILE A 230 -4.95 3.55 -1.45
N PRO A 231 -6.16 4.11 -1.31
CA PRO A 231 -6.94 4.54 -2.46
C PRO A 231 -6.18 5.58 -3.29
N LYS A 232 -6.41 5.58 -4.61
CA LYS A 232 -5.85 6.53 -5.55
C LYS A 232 -6.95 7.41 -6.14
N SER A 233 -6.69 8.72 -6.22
CA SER A 233 -7.50 9.67 -6.99
C SER A 233 -6.62 10.82 -7.48
N VAL A 234 -6.98 11.46 -8.60
CA VAL A 234 -6.42 12.73 -9.04
C VAL A 234 -7.41 13.89 -8.86
N ARG A 235 -8.57 13.61 -8.28
CA ARG A 235 -9.66 14.58 -8.01
C ARG A 235 -9.73 14.84 -6.52
N LYS A 236 -9.56 16.12 -6.15
CA LYS A 236 -9.53 16.54 -4.74
C LYS A 236 -10.84 16.19 -4.00
N GLU A 237 -11.98 16.37 -4.63
CA GLU A 237 -13.29 16.07 -4.04
C GLU A 237 -13.41 14.58 -3.65
N ARG A 238 -12.85 13.68 -4.48
CA ARG A 238 -12.80 12.24 -4.17
C ARG A 238 -11.79 11.92 -3.08
N MET A 239 -10.71 12.67 -2.96
CA MET A 239 -9.76 12.52 -1.85
C MET A 239 -10.42 12.90 -0.53
N GLU A 240 -11.16 14.02 -0.49
CA GLU A 240 -11.94 14.47 0.67
C GLU A 240 -13.01 13.44 1.04
N GLU A 241 -13.75 12.94 0.06
CA GLU A 241 -14.75 11.87 0.24
C GLU A 241 -14.11 10.59 0.83
N ASN A 242 -13.04 10.11 0.23
CA ASN A 242 -12.31 8.91 0.70
C ASN A 242 -11.69 9.11 2.08
N PHE A 243 -11.39 10.33 2.48
CA PHE A 243 -10.84 10.64 3.80
C PHE A 243 -11.93 10.67 4.89
N ALA A 244 -13.19 10.97 4.53
CA ALA A 244 -14.33 11.08 5.44
C ALA A 244 -14.95 9.70 5.75
N VAL A 245 -14.14 8.78 6.32
CA VAL A 245 -14.52 7.38 6.59
C VAL A 245 -14.39 6.96 8.07
N PHE A 246 -14.09 7.91 8.95
CA PHE A 246 -13.90 7.64 10.37
C PHE A 246 -15.10 8.06 11.24
N ASP A 247 -16.14 8.63 10.66
CA ASP A 247 -17.32 9.20 11.29
C ASP A 247 -18.54 8.25 11.31
N PHE A 248 -18.40 7.03 10.79
CA PHE A 248 -19.44 5.98 10.81
C PHE A 248 -18.82 4.60 11.02
N GLU A 249 -19.64 3.62 11.34
CA GLU A 249 -19.23 2.22 11.50
C GLU A 249 -20.23 1.30 10.79
N LEU A 250 -19.68 0.22 10.19
CA LEU A 250 -20.48 -0.86 9.64
C LEU A 250 -20.77 -1.85 10.76
N ASP A 251 -22.04 -2.22 10.91
CA ASP A 251 -22.46 -3.24 11.86
C ASP A 251 -22.13 -4.67 11.36
N GLU A 252 -22.38 -5.67 12.20
CA GLU A 252 -22.12 -7.07 11.87
C GLU A 252 -22.91 -7.55 10.65
N ALA A 253 -24.13 -7.06 10.43
CA ALA A 253 -24.97 -7.42 9.30
C ALA A 253 -24.32 -6.90 8.00
N ALA A 254 -23.95 -5.63 7.92
CA ALA A 254 -23.27 -5.02 6.79
C ALA A 254 -21.91 -5.70 6.51
N MET A 255 -21.14 -6.00 7.57
CA MET A 255 -19.87 -6.75 7.43
C MET A 255 -20.11 -8.16 6.86
N GLY A 256 -21.18 -8.84 7.27
CA GLY A 256 -21.59 -10.15 6.77
C GLY A 256 -22.03 -10.11 5.31
N GLU A 257 -22.83 -9.11 4.93
CA GLU A 257 -23.26 -8.91 3.53
C GLU A 257 -22.06 -8.66 2.60
N ILE A 258 -21.09 -7.85 3.03
CA ILE A 258 -19.86 -7.63 2.27
C ILE A 258 -19.03 -8.92 2.21
N ALA A 259 -18.96 -9.70 3.31
CA ALA A 259 -18.24 -10.97 3.33
C ALA A 259 -18.77 -11.97 2.28
N ALA A 260 -20.07 -11.95 2.00
CA ALA A 260 -20.69 -12.80 0.98
C ALA A 260 -20.30 -12.44 -0.47
N LEU A 261 -19.69 -11.28 -0.71
CA LEU A 261 -19.23 -10.87 -2.05
C LEU A 261 -17.91 -11.50 -2.46
N ASP A 262 -17.20 -12.21 -1.57
CA ASP A 262 -15.86 -12.76 -1.84
C ASP A 262 -15.88 -13.84 -2.91
N THR A 263 -15.31 -13.56 -4.06
CA THR A 263 -15.12 -14.54 -5.13
C THR A 263 -13.86 -15.40 -4.94
N ARG A 264 -12.99 -15.02 -4.00
CA ARG A 264 -11.67 -15.62 -3.74
C ARG A 264 -10.73 -15.62 -4.95
N THR A 265 -11.03 -14.80 -5.94
CA THR A 265 -10.28 -14.72 -7.20
C THR A 265 -9.79 -13.30 -7.41
N SER A 266 -8.52 -13.17 -7.83
CA SER A 266 -7.95 -11.86 -8.19
C SER A 266 -8.72 -11.23 -9.35
N SER A 267 -8.98 -9.94 -9.26
CA SER A 267 -9.53 -9.15 -10.38
C SER A 267 -8.47 -8.81 -11.43
N PHE A 268 -7.20 -9.15 -11.20
CA PHE A 268 -6.07 -8.82 -12.06
C PHE A 268 -5.38 -10.06 -12.61
N PHE A 269 -4.57 -10.74 -11.79
CA PHE A 269 -3.83 -11.95 -12.17
C PHE A 269 -3.33 -12.72 -10.93
N ASP A 270 -3.02 -14.00 -11.10
CA ASP A 270 -2.34 -14.80 -10.08
C ASP A 270 -0.82 -14.60 -10.19
N HIS A 271 -0.20 -14.09 -9.13
CA HIS A 271 1.26 -13.93 -9.06
C HIS A 271 2.05 -15.25 -9.10
N ARG A 272 1.38 -16.40 -8.99
CA ARG A 272 1.99 -17.74 -9.14
C ARG A 272 1.92 -18.27 -10.57
N ASP A 273 1.17 -17.60 -11.47
CA ASP A 273 1.11 -18.00 -12.87
C ASP A 273 2.48 -17.80 -13.54
N PRO A 274 3.10 -18.86 -14.11
CA PRO A 274 4.39 -18.74 -14.79
C PRO A 274 4.42 -17.70 -15.92
N ALA A 275 3.29 -17.47 -16.61
CA ALA A 275 3.20 -16.46 -17.65
C ALA A 275 3.31 -15.03 -17.06
N ILE A 276 2.69 -14.80 -15.90
CA ILE A 276 2.79 -13.53 -15.17
C ILE A 276 4.19 -13.34 -14.61
N VAL A 277 4.81 -14.38 -14.05
CA VAL A 277 6.19 -14.34 -13.57
C VAL A 277 7.13 -13.93 -14.71
N LYS A 278 7.00 -14.56 -15.88
CA LYS A 278 7.80 -14.23 -17.08
C LYS A 278 7.55 -12.79 -17.52
N TRP A 279 6.29 -12.38 -17.60
CA TRP A 279 5.91 -11.04 -18.05
C TRP A 279 6.43 -9.94 -17.14
N LEU A 280 6.28 -10.07 -15.80
CA LEU A 280 6.79 -9.10 -14.84
C LEU A 280 8.32 -9.12 -14.73
N GLY A 281 8.93 -10.31 -14.76
CA GLY A 281 10.38 -10.51 -14.67
C GLY A 281 11.17 -9.98 -15.87
N THR A 282 10.53 -9.78 -17.02
CA THR A 282 11.16 -9.22 -18.24
C THR A 282 10.96 -7.70 -18.37
N ARG A 283 10.15 -7.07 -17.54
CA ARG A 283 9.96 -5.61 -17.52
C ARG A 283 11.13 -4.91 -16.84
N ARG A 284 11.79 -4.02 -17.58
CA ARG A 284 12.91 -3.20 -17.11
C ARG A 284 12.46 -1.77 -16.83
#